data_c300c2fbc4c61a5a708949b5d4743f79
#
_entry.id   c300c2fbc4c61a5a708949b5d4743f79
#
_cell.length_a   1.000
_cell.length_b   1.000
_cell.length_c   1.000
_cell.angle_alpha   90.00
_cell.angle_beta   90.00
_cell.angle_gamma   90.00
#
_symmetry.space_group_name_H-M   'P 1'
#
loop_
_entity.id
_entity.type
_entity.pdbx_description
1 polymer ?
#
loop_
_entity_poly.entity_id
_entity_poly.type
_entity_poly.pdbx_seq_one_letter_code
_entity_poly.pdbx_strand_id
1 'polypeptide(L)'
;MSNKYSLPYDIRMECIAYVRGYPRRVRAYNAAREEVLESSDFAMSGMPHGPGNSRIAERKAERLAIIESWPETKKMRAVEYAMDNVGRDIANENVRRKLVWVIMRNCENRDRYPLRIMDGCGFSERTMKRRKAAFLWHVADYLGLIS
;
A
#
# COMPACT_ATOMS: atom_id res chain seq x y z
N MET A 1 -9.09 -27.04 11.76
CA MET A 1 -7.78 -26.54 11.29
C MET A 1 -7.70 -25.03 11.41
N SER A 2 -6.69 -24.56 12.08
CA SER A 2 -6.45 -23.13 12.15
C SER A 2 -5.95 -22.62 10.79
N ASN A 3 -6.58 -21.59 10.28
CA ASN A 3 -6.14 -20.92 9.08
C ASN A 3 -4.90 -20.09 9.45
N LYS A 4 -3.79 -20.30 8.76
CA LYS A 4 -2.55 -19.54 8.94
C LYS A 4 -2.77 -18.02 8.88
N TYR A 5 -3.72 -17.59 8.05
CA TYR A 5 -3.99 -16.19 7.80
C TYR A 5 -5.18 -15.65 8.60
N SER A 6 -5.59 -16.37 9.64
CA SER A 6 -6.66 -15.90 10.52
C SER A 6 -6.18 -14.75 11.40
N LEU A 7 -6.96 -13.68 11.44
CA LEU A 7 -6.67 -12.50 12.26
C LEU A 7 -7.77 -12.32 13.31
N PRO A 8 -7.42 -11.81 14.52
CA PRO A 8 -8.43 -11.31 15.43
C PRO A 8 -9.32 -10.29 14.75
N TYR A 9 -10.58 -10.24 15.13
CA TYR A 9 -11.58 -9.40 14.47
C TYR A 9 -11.18 -7.92 14.43
N ASP A 10 -10.70 -7.40 15.55
CA ASP A 10 -10.28 -5.99 15.66
C ASP A 10 -9.12 -5.66 14.72
N ILE A 11 -8.12 -6.54 14.63
CA ILE A 11 -6.98 -6.36 13.73
C ILE A 11 -7.42 -6.47 12.28
N ARG A 12 -8.30 -7.42 11.98
CA ARG A 12 -8.87 -7.55 10.63
C ARG A 12 -9.58 -6.28 10.19
N MET A 13 -10.41 -5.70 11.06
CA MET A 13 -11.12 -4.47 10.75
C MET A 13 -10.18 -3.29 10.60
N GLU A 14 -9.13 -3.23 11.40
CA GLU A 14 -8.08 -2.22 11.27
C GLU A 14 -7.39 -2.30 9.90
N CYS A 15 -7.01 -3.50 9.48
CA CYS A 15 -6.36 -3.71 8.19
C CYS A 15 -7.29 -3.35 7.02
N ILE A 16 -8.57 -3.68 7.11
CA ILE A 16 -9.56 -3.27 6.10
C ILE A 16 -9.62 -1.74 6.01
N ALA A 17 -9.59 -1.06 7.15
CA ALA A 17 -9.58 0.41 7.16
C ALA A 17 -8.34 0.97 6.46
N TYR A 18 -7.18 0.34 6.61
CA TYR A 18 -5.96 0.76 5.92
C TYR A 18 -6.07 0.56 4.41
N VAL A 19 -6.69 -0.52 3.97
CA VAL A 19 -6.94 -0.75 2.54
C VAL A 19 -7.88 0.33 1.97
N ARG A 20 -8.94 0.66 2.69
CA ARG A 20 -9.88 1.72 2.29
C ARG A 20 -9.21 3.08 2.19
N GLY A 21 -8.29 3.38 3.11
CA GLY A 21 -7.57 4.65 3.12
C GLY A 21 -6.38 4.71 2.18
N TYR A 22 -6.06 3.63 1.49
CA TYR A 22 -4.87 3.55 0.65
C TYR A 22 -4.85 4.61 -0.46
N PRO A 23 -5.91 4.78 -1.29
CA PRO A 23 -5.87 5.80 -2.35
C PRO A 23 -5.63 7.22 -1.80
N ARG A 24 -6.24 7.56 -0.69
CA ARG A 24 -6.05 8.86 -0.03
C ARG A 24 -4.61 9.03 0.44
N ARG A 25 -4.03 7.99 1.00
CA ARG A 25 -2.64 8.02 1.48
C ARG A 25 -1.66 8.15 0.34
N VAL A 26 -1.90 7.48 -0.79
CA VAL A 26 -1.07 7.62 -1.99
C VAL A 26 -1.09 9.06 -2.49
N ARG A 27 -2.26 9.68 -2.56
CA ARG A 27 -2.38 11.07 -3.00
C ARG A 27 -1.65 12.02 -2.06
N ALA A 28 -1.81 11.85 -0.76
CA ALA A 28 -1.13 12.68 0.24
C ALA A 28 0.39 12.51 0.18
N TYR A 29 0.85 11.28 0.03
CA TYR A 29 2.27 10.95 -0.10
C TYR A 29 2.88 11.62 -1.33
N ASN A 30 2.23 11.47 -2.48
CA ASN A 30 2.72 12.06 -3.73
C ASN A 30 2.72 13.57 -3.66
N ALA A 31 1.68 14.19 -3.10
CA ALA A 31 1.61 15.65 -2.95
C ALA A 31 2.73 16.17 -2.05
N ALA A 32 3.00 15.49 -0.95
CA ALA A 32 4.08 15.87 -0.04
C ALA A 32 5.45 15.79 -0.70
N ARG A 33 5.68 14.75 -1.51
CA ARG A 33 6.94 14.59 -2.25
C ARG A 33 7.11 15.69 -3.31
N GLU A 34 6.06 15.97 -4.06
CA GLU A 34 6.08 17.03 -5.08
C GLU A 34 6.41 18.37 -4.45
N GLU A 35 5.80 18.68 -3.32
CA GLU A 35 6.06 19.93 -2.59
C GLU A 35 7.54 20.04 -2.22
N VAL A 36 8.16 18.98 -1.73
CA VAL A 36 9.59 18.98 -1.40
C VAL A 36 10.43 19.23 -2.65
N LEU A 37 10.11 18.56 -3.76
CA LEU A 37 10.89 18.67 -4.99
C LEU A 37 10.74 20.03 -5.65
N GLU A 38 9.55 20.59 -5.66
CA GLU A 38 9.27 21.87 -6.32
C GLU A 38 9.77 23.08 -5.54
N SER A 39 9.58 23.09 -4.21
CA SER A 39 9.95 24.23 -3.37
C SER A 39 11.44 24.53 -3.41
N SER A 40 12.27 23.52 -3.53
CA SER A 40 13.73 23.70 -3.57
C SER A 40 14.20 24.28 -4.89
N ASP A 41 13.56 23.91 -6.01
CA ASP A 41 13.89 24.43 -7.33
C ASP A 41 13.59 25.92 -7.41
N PHE A 42 12.48 26.35 -6.82
CA PHE A 42 12.11 27.75 -6.80
C PHE A 42 13.10 28.57 -5.94
N ALA A 43 13.51 28.06 -4.80
CA ALA A 43 14.46 28.73 -3.94
C ALA A 43 15.85 28.89 -4.56
N MET A 44 16.14 28.09 -5.58
CA MET A 44 17.45 28.08 -6.27
C MET A 44 17.56 29.04 -7.42
N SER A 45 16.45 29.56 -7.93
CA SER A 45 16.46 30.40 -9.12
C SER A 45 17.03 31.80 -8.83
N GLY A 46 18.28 31.97 -8.88
CA GLY A 46 18.96 33.22 -8.62
C GLY A 46 20.15 33.10 -7.69
N MET A 47 20.45 31.91 -7.21
CA MET A 47 21.63 31.66 -6.40
C MET A 47 22.81 31.19 -7.26
N PRO A 48 24.05 31.64 -6.93
CA PRO A 48 25.23 31.16 -7.65
C PRO A 48 25.41 29.67 -7.45
N HIS A 49 25.81 28.99 -8.51
CA HIS A 49 26.09 27.56 -8.48
C HIS A 49 27.38 27.30 -7.70
N GLY A 50 27.31 26.52 -6.65
CA GLY A 50 28.46 26.22 -5.82
C GLY A 50 28.13 25.16 -4.77
N PRO A 51 28.89 25.08 -3.67
CA PRO A 51 28.67 24.10 -2.59
C PRO A 51 27.25 24.07 -2.03
N GLY A 52 26.46 25.14 -2.23
CA GLY A 52 25.08 25.20 -1.82
C GLY A 52 24.16 24.17 -2.51
N ASN A 53 24.52 23.69 -3.70
CA ASN A 53 23.74 22.67 -4.42
C ASN A 53 23.77 21.33 -3.68
N SER A 54 24.90 20.94 -3.11
CA SER A 54 25.01 19.74 -2.29
C SER A 54 24.12 19.79 -1.07
N ARG A 55 24.10 20.91 -0.37
CA ARG A 55 23.26 21.09 0.82
C ARG A 55 21.78 21.02 0.51
N ILE A 56 21.38 21.55 -0.64
CA ILE A 56 19.98 21.51 -1.06
C ILE A 56 19.55 20.10 -1.41
N ALA A 57 20.40 19.36 -2.11
CA ALA A 57 20.13 17.94 -2.41
C ALA A 57 20.04 17.13 -1.11
N GLU A 58 20.91 17.40 -0.15
CA GLU A 58 20.88 16.74 1.16
C GLU A 58 19.61 17.07 1.93
N ARG A 59 19.18 18.34 1.93
CA ARG A 59 17.93 18.75 2.59
C ARG A 59 16.71 18.10 1.95
N LYS A 60 16.67 18.03 0.61
CA LYS A 60 15.59 17.33 -0.10
C LYS A 60 15.55 15.86 0.32
N ALA A 61 16.71 15.21 0.33
CA ALA A 61 16.81 13.80 0.73
C ALA A 61 16.33 13.59 2.17
N GLU A 62 16.72 14.48 3.09
CA GLU A 62 16.27 14.42 4.48
C GLU A 62 14.76 14.57 4.61
N ARG A 63 14.17 15.53 3.89
CA ARG A 63 12.73 15.78 3.93
C ARG A 63 11.96 14.62 3.30
N LEU A 64 12.46 14.05 2.22
CA LEU A 64 11.86 12.85 1.61
C LEU A 64 11.94 11.65 2.57
N ALA A 65 13.05 11.50 3.29
CA ALA A 65 13.21 10.46 4.29
C ALA A 65 12.22 10.61 5.45
N ILE A 66 11.93 11.84 5.86
CA ILE A 66 10.93 12.12 6.90
C ILE A 66 9.55 11.66 6.42
N ILE A 67 9.19 11.96 5.17
CA ILE A 67 7.92 11.53 4.58
C ILE A 67 7.82 10.00 4.57
N GLU A 68 8.90 9.31 4.21
CA GLU A 68 8.93 7.84 4.24
C GLU A 68 8.74 7.28 5.66
N SER A 69 9.13 8.02 6.69
CA SER A 69 9.01 7.60 8.08
C SER A 69 7.64 7.88 8.70
N TRP A 70 6.76 8.61 8.03
CA TRP A 70 5.44 8.93 8.56
C TRP A 70 4.63 7.66 8.84
N PRO A 71 3.85 7.62 9.93
CA PRO A 71 2.95 6.47 10.19
C PRO A 71 1.99 6.22 9.03
N GLU A 72 1.47 7.27 8.40
CA GLU A 72 0.58 7.14 7.25
C GLU A 72 1.28 6.50 6.04
N THR A 73 2.56 6.81 5.84
CA THR A 73 3.36 6.17 4.79
C THR A 73 3.55 4.68 5.07
N LYS A 74 3.80 4.32 6.33
CA LYS A 74 3.94 2.91 6.72
C LYS A 74 2.67 2.12 6.46
N LYS A 75 1.50 2.71 6.73
CA LYS A 75 0.21 2.08 6.43
C LYS A 75 0.03 1.88 4.93
N MET A 76 0.42 2.86 4.12
CA MET A 76 0.42 2.78 2.66
C MET A 76 1.33 1.64 2.18
N ARG A 77 2.57 1.59 2.69
CA ARG A 77 3.54 0.56 2.32
C ARG A 77 3.08 -0.84 2.72
N ALA A 78 2.37 -0.96 3.84
CA ALA A 78 1.82 -2.24 4.28
C ALA A 78 0.83 -2.80 3.25
N VAL A 79 -0.02 -1.95 2.68
CA VAL A 79 -0.95 -2.36 1.63
C VAL A 79 -0.21 -2.76 0.37
N GLU A 80 0.82 -2.01 -0.03
CA GLU A 80 1.66 -2.35 -1.19
C GLU A 80 2.39 -3.68 -0.98
N TYR A 81 2.88 -3.93 0.22
CA TYR A 81 3.49 -5.21 0.57
C TYR A 81 2.50 -6.37 0.39
N ALA A 82 1.26 -6.17 0.82
CA ALA A 82 0.23 -7.18 0.65
C ALA A 82 -0.10 -7.40 -0.84
N MET A 83 -0.16 -6.32 -1.63
CA MET A 83 -0.36 -6.41 -3.08
C MET A 83 0.71 -7.28 -3.74
N ASP A 84 1.96 -7.11 -3.33
CA ASP A 84 3.08 -7.84 -3.91
C ASP A 84 3.12 -9.30 -3.49
N ASN A 85 2.54 -9.65 -2.35
CA ASN A 85 2.68 -10.98 -1.78
C ASN A 85 1.48 -11.90 -2.02
N VAL A 86 0.28 -11.35 -2.19
CA VAL A 86 -0.94 -12.17 -2.24
C VAL A 86 -1.03 -13.07 -3.48
N GLY A 87 -0.38 -12.70 -4.56
CA GLY A 87 -0.45 -13.44 -5.83
C GLY A 87 0.88 -13.93 -6.36
N ARG A 88 1.90 -14.09 -5.52
CA ARG A 88 3.23 -14.51 -5.95
C ARG A 88 3.26 -15.86 -6.66
N ASP A 89 2.33 -16.75 -6.32
CA ASP A 89 2.22 -18.08 -6.92
C ASP A 89 1.53 -18.06 -8.28
N ILE A 90 0.99 -16.91 -8.71
CA ILE A 90 0.28 -16.78 -9.98
C ILE A 90 1.24 -16.30 -11.05
N ALA A 91 1.46 -17.14 -12.07
CA ALA A 91 2.38 -16.84 -13.17
C ALA A 91 1.83 -15.76 -14.11
N ASN A 92 0.53 -15.78 -14.38
CA ASN A 92 -0.10 -14.83 -15.30
C ASN A 92 -0.26 -13.45 -14.61
N GLU A 93 0.44 -12.46 -15.13
CA GLU A 93 0.45 -11.12 -14.55
C GLU A 93 -0.92 -10.44 -14.59
N ASN A 94 -1.69 -10.65 -15.66
CA ASN A 94 -3.02 -10.05 -15.77
C ASN A 94 -3.98 -10.64 -14.74
N VAL A 95 -3.89 -11.94 -14.49
CA VAL A 95 -4.69 -12.61 -13.46
C VAL A 95 -4.31 -12.10 -12.07
N ARG A 96 -3.02 -11.95 -11.81
CA ARG A 96 -2.51 -11.45 -10.54
C ARG A 96 -3.00 -10.02 -10.28
N ARG A 97 -2.92 -9.14 -11.27
CA ARG A 97 -3.41 -7.76 -11.15
C ARG A 97 -4.91 -7.71 -10.88
N LYS A 98 -5.66 -8.54 -11.57
CA LYS A 98 -7.11 -8.65 -11.37
C LYS A 98 -7.44 -9.14 -9.96
N LEU A 99 -6.68 -10.13 -9.46
CA LEU A 99 -6.83 -10.64 -8.10
C LEU A 99 -6.69 -9.51 -7.07
N VAL A 100 -5.61 -8.75 -7.18
CA VAL A 100 -5.33 -7.63 -6.27
C VAL A 100 -6.46 -6.60 -6.36
N TRP A 101 -6.85 -6.22 -7.58
CA TRP A 101 -7.89 -5.23 -7.80
C TRP A 101 -9.22 -5.67 -7.18
N VAL A 102 -9.61 -6.93 -7.36
CA VAL A 102 -10.85 -7.47 -6.81
C VAL A 102 -10.83 -7.44 -5.28
N ILE A 103 -9.72 -7.83 -4.66
CA ILE A 103 -9.58 -7.80 -3.20
C ILE A 103 -9.69 -6.36 -2.68
N MET A 104 -8.99 -5.43 -3.33
CA MET A 104 -9.01 -4.02 -2.94
C MET A 104 -10.43 -3.45 -3.02
N ARG A 105 -11.13 -3.70 -4.13
CA ARG A 105 -12.49 -3.22 -4.34
C ARG A 105 -13.47 -3.83 -3.33
N ASN A 106 -13.29 -5.11 -3.01
CA ASN A 106 -14.12 -5.76 -1.99
C ASN A 106 -13.95 -5.08 -0.62
N CYS A 107 -12.71 -4.78 -0.23
CA CYS A 107 -12.44 -4.07 1.02
C CYS A 107 -13.02 -2.64 1.02
N GLU A 108 -12.86 -1.92 -0.09
CA GLU A 108 -13.32 -0.54 -0.23
C GLU A 108 -14.85 -0.43 -0.13
N ASN A 109 -15.56 -1.42 -0.64
CA ASN A 109 -17.01 -1.41 -0.71
C ASN A 109 -17.68 -2.22 0.41
N ARG A 110 -17.00 -2.41 1.53
CA ARG A 110 -17.52 -3.13 2.71
C ARG A 110 -18.06 -4.52 2.35
N ASP A 111 -17.29 -5.26 1.56
CA ASP A 111 -17.65 -6.61 1.10
C ASP A 111 -18.85 -6.66 0.14
N ARG A 112 -19.29 -5.52 -0.38
CA ARG A 112 -20.36 -5.48 -1.39
C ARG A 112 -19.87 -5.83 -2.79
N TYR A 113 -18.58 -5.70 -3.05
CA TYR A 113 -18.00 -6.08 -4.33
C TYR A 113 -17.75 -7.59 -4.32
N PRO A 114 -18.42 -8.34 -5.21
CA PRO A 114 -18.36 -9.81 -5.11
C PRO A 114 -17.01 -10.40 -5.48
N LEU A 115 -16.51 -11.28 -4.64
CA LEU A 115 -15.27 -12.02 -4.90
C LEU A 115 -15.45 -13.06 -6.02
N ARG A 116 -16.68 -13.50 -6.28
CA ARG A 116 -16.99 -14.49 -7.33
C ARG A 116 -16.66 -14.03 -8.75
N ILE A 117 -16.39 -12.75 -8.96
CA ILE A 117 -15.97 -12.22 -10.26
C ILE A 117 -14.73 -12.95 -10.78
N MET A 118 -13.93 -13.54 -9.89
CA MET A 118 -12.73 -14.29 -10.26
C MET A 118 -13.02 -15.73 -10.72
N ASP A 119 -14.27 -16.18 -10.70
CA ASP A 119 -14.62 -17.55 -11.13
C ASP A 119 -14.14 -17.82 -12.56
N GLY A 120 -14.24 -16.86 -13.46
CA GLY A 120 -13.76 -16.98 -14.85
C GLY A 120 -12.25 -17.17 -14.97
N CYS A 121 -11.49 -16.89 -13.90
CA CYS A 121 -10.05 -17.10 -13.84
C CYS A 121 -9.68 -18.34 -13.04
N GLY A 122 -10.63 -19.20 -12.71
CA GLY A 122 -10.40 -20.42 -11.97
C GLY A 122 -10.35 -20.27 -10.45
N PHE A 123 -10.73 -19.11 -9.92
CA PHE A 123 -10.75 -18.86 -8.48
C PHE A 123 -12.18 -18.88 -7.97
N SER A 124 -12.52 -19.90 -7.17
CA SER A 124 -13.81 -19.96 -6.49
C SER A 124 -13.94 -18.85 -5.46
N GLU A 125 -15.16 -18.53 -5.05
CA GLU A 125 -15.41 -17.57 -3.99
C GLU A 125 -14.67 -17.95 -2.69
N ARG A 126 -14.65 -19.23 -2.36
CA ARG A 126 -13.95 -19.75 -1.19
C ARG A 126 -12.44 -19.47 -1.28
N THR A 127 -11.85 -19.71 -2.44
CA THR A 127 -10.43 -19.42 -2.67
C THR A 127 -10.18 -17.93 -2.55
N MET A 128 -11.06 -17.09 -3.10
CA MET A 128 -10.92 -15.65 -3.01
C MET A 128 -11.02 -15.13 -1.56
N LYS A 129 -11.88 -15.74 -0.74
CA LYS A 129 -11.96 -15.40 0.69
C LYS A 129 -10.65 -15.70 1.40
N ARG A 130 -10.01 -16.81 1.05
CA ARG A 130 -8.68 -17.16 1.58
C ARG A 130 -7.61 -16.17 1.13
N ARG A 131 -7.65 -15.77 -0.14
CA ARG A 131 -6.72 -14.77 -0.69
C ARG A 131 -6.90 -13.42 -0.02
N LYS A 132 -8.14 -13.01 0.23
CA LYS A 132 -8.42 -11.78 0.97
C LYS A 132 -7.88 -11.86 2.40
N ALA A 133 -8.09 -12.99 3.07
CA ALA A 133 -7.56 -13.21 4.43
C ALA A 133 -6.03 -13.12 4.43
N ALA A 134 -5.37 -13.72 3.45
CA ALA A 134 -3.91 -13.64 3.29
C ALA A 134 -3.45 -12.20 3.05
N PHE A 135 -4.18 -11.45 2.23
CA PHE A 135 -3.88 -10.04 1.95
C PHE A 135 -3.89 -9.23 3.25
N LEU A 136 -4.96 -9.34 4.02
CA LEU A 136 -5.09 -8.62 5.30
C LEU A 136 -4.03 -9.06 6.30
N TRP A 137 -3.68 -10.34 6.31
CA TRP A 137 -2.61 -10.86 7.15
C TRP A 137 -1.26 -10.23 6.79
N HIS A 138 -0.96 -10.06 5.51
CA HIS A 138 0.27 -9.40 5.06
C HIS A 138 0.32 -7.93 5.50
N VAL A 139 -0.81 -7.23 5.47
CA VAL A 139 -0.88 -5.86 5.99
C VAL A 139 -0.52 -5.85 7.49
N ALA A 140 -1.14 -6.74 8.26
CA ALA A 140 -0.90 -6.84 9.69
C ALA A 140 0.54 -7.23 10.01
N ASP A 141 1.09 -8.16 9.25
CA ASP A 141 2.48 -8.62 9.41
C ASP A 141 3.47 -7.47 9.19
N TYR A 142 3.30 -6.72 8.10
CA TYR A 142 4.17 -5.59 7.81
C TYR A 142 4.16 -4.54 8.92
N LEU A 143 2.99 -4.29 9.51
CA LEU A 143 2.83 -3.28 10.56
C LEU A 143 3.16 -3.80 11.96
N GLY A 144 3.50 -5.08 12.09
CA GLY A 144 3.81 -5.66 13.40
C GLY A 144 2.61 -5.82 14.31
N LEU A 145 1.40 -5.93 13.74
CA LEU A 145 0.16 -6.09 14.52
C LEU A 145 -0.07 -7.52 14.98
N ILE A 146 0.71 -8.46 14.47
CA ILE A 146 0.64 -9.88 14.83
C ILE A 146 2.02 -10.36 15.25
N SER A 147 2.01 -11.28 16.21
CA SER A 147 3.26 -11.87 16.71
C SER A 147 3.55 -13.21 16.05
#